data_01a2c0da7ce8ad1f5be464f9ae322156
#
_entry.id   01a2c0da7ce8ad1f5be464f9ae322156
#
_cell.length_a   1.000
_cell.length_b   1.000
_cell.length_c   1.000
_cell.angle_alpha   90.00
_cell.angle_beta   90.00
_cell.angle_gamma   90.00
#
_symmetry.space_group_name_H-M   'P 1'
#
loop_
_entity.id
_entity.type
_entity.pdbx_description
1 polymer ?
#
loop_
_entity_poly.entity_id
_entity_poly.type
_entity_poly.pdbx_seq_one_letter_code
_entity_poly.pdbx_strand_id
1 'polypeptide(L)'
;MRIQIKNLGNVEFGDLDISKRLTVFCGPNNTGKTYVSYVIYSLLKPQYYYDNTNVPNLSGVFVEDNVTVELQTKNLLSFRKSKLQNVRSNLESLFGISDSDKLSLFKDLNLQYCLSDDDFLKKVSNLELKFPVQWNGLTFLVQKEKGKLSVRISKPEGVSVISEDSYFFSWQIMTSIYEMLVNYPFSKSCIFPVERNSIYTFNKELSIQRNELIEQMQALKDNKRIGFDSVDRLLGRSTRYPLAIRDCLSVANDLNNYKKQKSEYMSFAEILERKLLGGKISVTKEGEVEFVPKKGQRLPIHLSASIVKTLSSLTFYLKHLAVRGDLIIIDEPEMNLHPDAQVMLARIFGQMVNNGLNILISTHSDYIIRELNNMISLGSISDRQDLMTELNYSEDEVLSASDVSVYLFKPKRANSKMVKLERVEVKDDGFSMETIDEVIYTLNVNSDRINYKLRYDE
;
A
#
# COMPACT_ATOMS: atom_id res chain seq x y z
N MET A 1 -2.94 -4.33 13.02
CA MET A 1 -3.76 -5.43 12.40
C MET A 1 -2.89 -6.67 12.31
N ARG A 2 -3.38 -7.82 12.82
CA ARG A 2 -2.63 -9.09 12.76
C ARG A 2 -3.42 -10.12 11.97
N ILE A 3 -2.79 -10.70 10.95
CA ILE A 3 -3.40 -11.65 10.03
C ILE A 3 -2.55 -12.92 9.90
N GLN A 4 -3.21 -14.04 9.71
CA GLN A 4 -2.58 -15.32 9.41
C GLN A 4 -2.87 -15.69 7.96
N ILE A 5 -1.83 -16.04 7.23
CA ILE A 5 -1.88 -16.46 5.82
C ILE A 5 -1.37 -17.90 5.73
N LYS A 6 -2.13 -18.78 5.07
CA LYS A 6 -1.71 -20.16 4.78
C LYS A 6 -1.93 -20.46 3.30
N ASN A 7 -1.00 -21.21 2.70
CA ASN A 7 -1.09 -21.73 1.34
C ASN A 7 -1.30 -20.65 0.27
N LEU A 8 -0.50 -19.57 0.32
CA LEU A 8 -0.49 -18.53 -0.69
C LEU A 8 0.68 -18.78 -1.67
N GLY A 9 0.43 -19.48 -2.75
CA GLY A 9 1.48 -19.88 -3.68
C GLY A 9 2.58 -20.68 -2.96
N ASN A 10 3.80 -20.17 -2.96
CA ASN A 10 4.92 -20.79 -2.26
C ASN A 10 4.89 -20.57 -0.73
N VAL A 11 4.09 -19.61 -0.25
CA VAL A 11 4.00 -19.31 1.20
C VAL A 11 3.07 -20.32 1.87
N GLU A 12 3.65 -21.21 2.66
CA GLU A 12 2.91 -22.21 3.42
C GLU A 12 2.22 -21.61 4.64
N PHE A 13 2.93 -20.75 5.37
CA PHE A 13 2.43 -20.15 6.60
C PHE A 13 3.12 -18.81 6.89
N GLY A 14 2.32 -17.83 7.31
CA GLY A 14 2.78 -16.57 7.84
C GLY A 14 1.81 -16.00 8.87
N ASP A 15 2.35 -15.53 10.00
CA ASP A 15 1.63 -14.75 11.02
C ASP A 15 2.20 -13.33 10.98
N LEU A 16 1.40 -12.38 10.51
CA LEU A 16 1.82 -11.04 10.18
C LEU A 16 1.12 -10.01 11.07
N ASP A 17 1.88 -9.24 11.81
CA ASP A 17 1.41 -8.03 12.48
C ASP A 17 1.84 -6.79 11.68
N ILE A 18 0.92 -6.26 10.88
CA ILE A 18 1.14 -5.06 10.07
C ILE A 18 0.66 -3.78 10.78
N SER A 19 0.41 -3.83 12.08
CA SER A 19 -0.03 -2.65 12.85
C SER A 19 1.11 -1.67 13.18
N LYS A 20 2.36 -2.07 12.93
CA LYS A 20 3.53 -1.22 13.08
C LYS A 20 3.61 -0.21 11.94
N ARG A 21 4.25 0.92 12.20
CA ARG A 21 4.33 2.01 11.20
C ARG A 21 5.21 1.66 10.01
N LEU A 22 6.28 0.88 10.24
CA LEU A 22 7.14 0.36 9.18
C LEU A 22 7.14 -1.17 9.22
N THR A 23 6.76 -1.80 8.11
CA THR A 23 6.85 -3.25 7.93
C THR A 23 7.82 -3.55 6.80
N VAL A 24 8.79 -4.42 7.04
CA VAL A 24 9.83 -4.79 6.09
C VAL A 24 9.74 -6.28 5.76
N PHE A 25 9.57 -6.61 4.48
CA PHE A 25 9.62 -7.97 3.96
C PHE A 25 10.97 -8.21 3.31
N CYS A 26 11.72 -9.18 3.81
CA CYS A 26 13.02 -9.57 3.31
C CYS A 26 13.06 -11.03 2.92
N GLY A 27 14.08 -11.43 2.18
CA GLY A 27 14.31 -12.82 1.79
C GLY A 27 14.62 -12.98 0.31
N PRO A 28 15.03 -14.18 -0.15
CA PRO A 28 15.42 -14.44 -1.53
C PRO A 28 14.33 -14.14 -2.55
N ASN A 29 14.71 -14.04 -3.82
CA ASN A 29 13.76 -13.91 -4.92
C ASN A 29 12.83 -15.13 -4.98
N ASN A 30 11.62 -14.92 -5.53
CA ASN A 30 10.62 -15.96 -5.74
C ASN A 30 10.11 -16.64 -4.46
N THR A 31 10.15 -15.94 -3.32
CA THR A 31 9.65 -16.44 -2.02
C THR A 31 8.22 -16.00 -1.70
N GLY A 32 7.56 -15.22 -2.57
CA GLY A 32 6.16 -14.82 -2.42
C GLY A 32 5.93 -13.50 -1.69
N LYS A 33 6.96 -12.66 -1.50
CA LYS A 33 6.82 -11.32 -0.91
C LYS A 33 5.75 -10.48 -1.59
N THR A 34 5.80 -10.38 -2.92
CA THR A 34 4.82 -9.68 -3.77
C THR A 34 3.41 -10.24 -3.59
N TYR A 35 3.25 -11.58 -3.49
CA TYR A 35 1.93 -12.19 -3.28
C TYR A 35 1.32 -11.77 -1.95
N VAL A 36 2.12 -11.76 -0.88
CA VAL A 36 1.67 -11.31 0.45
C VAL A 36 1.33 -9.83 0.44
N SER A 37 2.14 -8.99 -0.20
CA SER A 37 1.88 -7.55 -0.38
C SER A 37 0.56 -7.29 -1.12
N TYR A 38 0.27 -8.04 -2.18
CA TYR A 38 -0.98 -7.93 -2.95
C TYR A 38 -2.20 -8.38 -2.14
N VAL A 39 -2.07 -9.44 -1.35
CA VAL A 39 -3.15 -9.89 -0.43
C VAL A 39 -3.44 -8.83 0.63
N ILE A 40 -2.41 -8.25 1.25
CA ILE A 40 -2.57 -7.17 2.23
C ILE A 40 -3.23 -5.95 1.56
N TYR A 41 -2.78 -5.56 0.38
CA TYR A 41 -3.37 -4.47 -0.38
C TYR A 41 -4.86 -4.71 -0.65
N SER A 42 -5.20 -5.87 -1.18
CA SER A 42 -6.59 -6.25 -1.49
C SER A 42 -7.47 -6.27 -0.24
N LEU A 43 -6.94 -6.75 0.90
CA LEU A 43 -7.65 -6.80 2.17
C LEU A 43 -8.01 -5.39 2.69
N LEU A 44 -7.12 -4.42 2.48
CA LEU A 44 -7.29 -3.04 2.95
C LEU A 44 -8.03 -2.14 1.96
N LYS A 45 -8.16 -2.58 0.70
CA LYS A 45 -8.88 -1.82 -0.33
C LYS A 45 -10.37 -1.68 0.05
N PRO A 46 -11.00 -0.51 -0.20
CA PRO A 46 -12.44 -0.35 -0.02
C PRO A 46 -13.23 -1.40 -0.80
N GLN A 47 -14.21 -1.98 -0.15
CA GLN A 47 -15.07 -3.01 -0.73
C GLN A 47 -16.53 -2.61 -0.61
N TYR A 48 -17.29 -2.80 -1.68
CA TYR A 48 -18.73 -2.64 -1.62
C TYR A 48 -19.35 -3.84 -0.89
N TYR A 49 -19.96 -3.57 0.25
CA TYR A 49 -20.61 -4.59 1.06
C TYR A 49 -22.11 -4.61 0.74
N TYR A 50 -22.57 -5.71 0.19
CA TYR A 50 -23.96 -5.89 -0.27
C TYR A 50 -24.84 -6.68 0.72
N ASP A 51 -24.55 -6.65 2.01
CA ASP A 51 -25.49 -7.23 2.97
C ASP A 51 -26.61 -6.21 3.26
N ASN A 52 -27.73 -6.39 2.58
CA ASN A 52 -28.87 -5.47 2.55
C ASN A 52 -29.69 -5.44 3.85
N THR A 53 -29.28 -6.10 4.91
CA THR A 53 -30.08 -6.21 6.13
C THR A 53 -29.65 -5.18 7.17
N ASN A 54 -30.52 -4.16 7.39
CA ASN A 54 -30.46 -3.21 8.50
C ASN A 54 -29.33 -2.16 8.47
N VAL A 55 -29.23 -1.39 7.38
CA VAL A 55 -28.50 -0.11 7.43
C VAL A 55 -29.34 0.90 8.23
N PRO A 56 -28.79 1.51 9.29
CA PRO A 56 -29.51 2.53 10.03
C PRO A 56 -29.82 3.73 9.14
N ASN A 57 -31.02 4.30 9.26
CA ASN A 57 -31.39 5.49 8.52
C ASN A 57 -30.64 6.71 9.09
N LEU A 58 -29.80 7.34 8.27
CA LEU A 58 -28.99 8.51 8.63
C LEU A 58 -29.60 9.83 8.16
N SER A 59 -30.79 9.83 7.54
CA SER A 59 -31.43 11.05 7.00
C SER A 59 -31.64 12.14 8.05
N GLY A 60 -31.74 11.78 9.33
CA GLY A 60 -31.80 12.73 10.43
C GLY A 60 -30.66 13.74 10.49
N VAL A 61 -29.47 13.40 9.94
CA VAL A 61 -28.31 14.32 9.87
C VAL A 61 -28.60 15.60 9.08
N PHE A 62 -29.50 15.52 8.10
CA PHE A 62 -29.87 16.68 7.30
C PHE A 62 -30.85 17.62 8.02
N VAL A 63 -31.56 17.11 9.04
CA VAL A 63 -32.54 17.87 9.84
C VAL A 63 -31.88 18.44 11.11
N GLU A 64 -31.10 17.62 11.83
CA GLU A 64 -30.58 17.93 13.18
C GLU A 64 -29.09 18.31 13.19
N ASP A 65 -28.46 18.56 12.01
CA ASP A 65 -27.01 18.85 11.85
C ASP A 65 -26.07 17.70 12.24
N ASN A 66 -26.52 16.81 13.10
CA ASN A 66 -25.78 15.60 13.48
C ASN A 66 -26.73 14.46 13.88
N VAL A 67 -26.24 13.24 13.75
CA VAL A 67 -26.94 12.03 14.19
C VAL A 67 -25.95 11.12 14.91
N THR A 68 -26.42 10.49 15.99
CA THR A 68 -25.64 9.45 16.70
C THR A 68 -26.25 8.09 16.40
N VAL A 69 -25.39 7.16 15.96
CA VAL A 69 -25.80 5.83 15.52
C VAL A 69 -25.03 4.77 16.29
N GLU A 70 -25.77 3.79 16.84
CA GLU A 70 -25.18 2.61 17.44
C GLU A 70 -24.62 1.67 16.38
N LEU A 71 -23.38 1.24 16.57
CA LEU A 71 -22.71 0.26 15.69
C LEU A 71 -23.28 -1.13 15.97
N GLN A 72 -24.00 -1.67 15.01
CA GLN A 72 -24.50 -3.04 15.11
C GLN A 72 -23.32 -4.02 15.04
N THR A 73 -22.99 -4.66 16.16
CA THR A 73 -21.85 -5.59 16.28
C THR A 73 -21.92 -6.72 15.27
N LYS A 74 -23.12 -7.27 15.00
CA LYS A 74 -23.35 -8.32 14.00
C LYS A 74 -22.92 -7.86 12.61
N ASN A 75 -23.30 -6.65 12.20
CA ASN A 75 -22.97 -6.11 10.87
C ASN A 75 -21.47 -5.82 10.76
N LEU A 76 -20.86 -5.26 11.81
CA LEU A 76 -19.43 -4.99 11.85
C LEU A 76 -18.60 -6.28 11.75
N LEU A 77 -19.01 -7.35 12.45
CA LEU A 77 -18.32 -8.65 12.37
C LEU A 77 -18.57 -9.34 11.03
N SER A 78 -19.76 -9.24 10.47
CA SER A 78 -20.07 -9.72 9.12
C SER A 78 -19.22 -9.01 8.08
N PHE A 79 -19.13 -7.68 8.16
CA PHE A 79 -18.26 -6.88 7.30
C PHE A 79 -16.79 -7.30 7.41
N ARG A 80 -16.27 -7.48 8.64
CA ARG A 80 -14.90 -7.97 8.88
C ARG A 80 -14.64 -9.33 8.21
N LYS A 81 -15.59 -10.27 8.30
CA LYS A 81 -15.49 -11.60 7.67
C LYS A 81 -15.58 -11.52 6.15
N SER A 82 -16.47 -10.67 5.61
CA SER A 82 -16.62 -10.50 4.16
C SER A 82 -15.33 -10.02 3.48
N LYS A 83 -14.52 -9.19 4.14
CA LYS A 83 -13.23 -8.75 3.59
C LYS A 83 -12.30 -9.91 3.29
N LEU A 84 -12.19 -10.89 4.19
CA LEU A 84 -11.39 -12.11 3.96
C LEU A 84 -11.96 -12.97 2.84
N GLN A 85 -13.29 -13.10 2.78
CA GLN A 85 -13.97 -13.87 1.74
C GLN A 85 -13.79 -13.23 0.37
N ASN A 86 -13.89 -11.90 0.27
CA ASN A 86 -13.70 -11.17 -0.98
C ASN A 86 -12.29 -11.33 -1.55
N VAL A 87 -11.25 -11.36 -0.70
CA VAL A 87 -9.90 -11.68 -1.18
C VAL A 87 -9.85 -13.08 -1.81
N ARG A 88 -10.47 -14.08 -1.14
CA ARG A 88 -10.48 -15.47 -1.62
C ARG A 88 -11.28 -15.66 -2.91
N SER A 89 -12.44 -15.01 -3.03
CA SER A 89 -13.30 -15.12 -4.21
C SER A 89 -12.78 -14.33 -5.41
N ASN A 90 -11.85 -13.39 -5.22
CA ASN A 90 -11.34 -12.51 -6.27
C ASN A 90 -9.86 -12.75 -6.60
N LEU A 91 -9.33 -13.95 -6.38
CA LEU A 91 -7.93 -14.29 -6.65
C LEU A 91 -7.53 -14.11 -8.11
N GLU A 92 -8.41 -14.46 -9.05
CA GLU A 92 -8.21 -14.23 -10.49
C GLU A 92 -7.94 -12.75 -10.78
N SER A 93 -8.80 -11.89 -10.25
CA SER A 93 -8.68 -10.44 -10.39
C SER A 93 -7.48 -9.88 -9.63
N LEU A 94 -7.18 -10.44 -8.46
CA LEU A 94 -6.05 -9.99 -7.62
C LEU A 94 -4.70 -10.21 -8.32
N PHE A 95 -4.52 -11.39 -8.91
CA PHE A 95 -3.25 -11.77 -9.54
C PHE A 95 -3.26 -11.65 -11.07
N GLY A 96 -4.37 -11.25 -11.70
CA GLY A 96 -4.49 -11.13 -13.14
C GLY A 96 -4.39 -12.49 -13.87
N ILE A 97 -4.88 -13.56 -13.25
CA ILE A 97 -4.81 -14.93 -13.74
C ILE A 97 -6.18 -15.31 -14.32
N SER A 98 -6.21 -15.59 -15.63
CA SER A 98 -7.40 -16.11 -16.33
C SER A 98 -7.37 -17.63 -16.57
N ASP A 99 -6.25 -18.28 -16.24
CA ASP A 99 -6.01 -19.71 -16.46
C ASP A 99 -6.29 -20.49 -15.16
N SER A 100 -7.26 -21.40 -15.23
CA SER A 100 -7.69 -22.21 -14.07
C SER A 100 -6.56 -23.07 -13.48
N ASP A 101 -5.61 -23.53 -14.32
CA ASP A 101 -4.50 -24.36 -13.85
C ASP A 101 -3.50 -23.54 -13.03
N LYS A 102 -3.24 -22.30 -13.44
CA LYS A 102 -2.38 -21.38 -12.70
C LYS A 102 -3.04 -20.90 -11.39
N LEU A 103 -4.37 -20.76 -11.39
CA LEU A 103 -5.14 -20.43 -10.18
C LEU A 103 -5.05 -21.52 -9.12
N SER A 104 -4.72 -22.77 -9.52
CA SER A 104 -4.52 -23.89 -8.58
C SER A 104 -3.48 -23.60 -7.49
N LEU A 105 -2.50 -22.73 -7.76
CA LEU A 105 -1.48 -22.27 -6.79
C LEU A 105 -2.07 -21.57 -5.56
N PHE A 106 -3.29 -21.06 -5.65
CA PHE A 106 -3.93 -20.25 -4.62
C PHE A 106 -5.25 -20.86 -4.09
N LYS A 107 -5.66 -22.03 -4.61
CA LYS A 107 -6.93 -22.69 -4.24
C LYS A 107 -7.09 -22.93 -2.75
N ASP A 108 -5.99 -23.27 -2.09
CA ASP A 108 -5.99 -23.63 -0.67
C ASP A 108 -5.68 -22.42 0.24
N LEU A 109 -5.71 -21.21 -0.31
CA LEU A 109 -5.47 -19.99 0.45
C LEU A 109 -6.42 -19.89 1.64
N ASN A 110 -5.85 -19.79 2.82
CA ASN A 110 -6.59 -19.54 4.05
C ASN A 110 -6.10 -18.25 4.69
N LEU A 111 -7.02 -17.32 4.88
CA LEU A 111 -6.80 -16.02 5.52
C LEU A 111 -7.63 -15.94 6.78
N GLN A 112 -7.01 -15.48 7.87
CA GLN A 112 -7.70 -15.30 9.15
C GLN A 112 -7.16 -14.06 9.85
N TYR A 113 -8.05 -13.34 10.56
CA TYR A 113 -7.60 -12.39 11.56
C TYR A 113 -7.17 -13.14 12.82
N CYS A 114 -6.03 -12.78 13.39
CA CYS A 114 -5.53 -13.41 14.62
C CYS A 114 -6.32 -12.96 15.87
N LEU A 115 -6.92 -11.77 15.82
CA LEU A 115 -7.72 -11.22 16.91
C LEU A 115 -9.11 -11.88 16.90
N SER A 116 -9.58 -12.39 18.05
CA SER A 116 -10.94 -12.92 18.21
C SER A 116 -12.00 -11.84 17.92
N ASP A 117 -13.23 -12.25 17.65
CA ASP A 117 -14.32 -11.31 17.41
C ASP A 117 -14.60 -10.45 18.65
N ASP A 118 -14.54 -11.03 19.86
CA ASP A 118 -14.74 -10.31 21.13
C ASP A 118 -13.63 -9.29 21.41
N ASP A 119 -12.37 -9.67 21.20
CA ASP A 119 -11.25 -8.76 21.39
C ASP A 119 -11.22 -7.67 20.33
N PHE A 120 -11.68 -7.97 19.13
CA PHE A 120 -11.88 -6.97 18.08
C PHE A 120 -12.93 -5.95 18.50
N LEU A 121 -14.08 -6.37 19.01
CA LEU A 121 -15.12 -5.47 19.48
C LEU A 121 -14.65 -4.62 20.68
N LYS A 122 -13.91 -5.21 21.64
CA LYS A 122 -13.27 -4.46 22.72
C LYS A 122 -12.28 -3.43 22.19
N LYS A 123 -11.46 -3.81 21.20
CA LYS A 123 -10.54 -2.87 20.53
C LYS A 123 -11.32 -1.72 19.90
N VAL A 124 -12.37 -2.02 19.10
CA VAL A 124 -13.21 -1.00 18.45
C VAL A 124 -13.86 -0.09 19.50
N SER A 125 -14.41 -0.64 20.59
CA SER A 125 -14.99 0.16 21.68
C SER A 125 -13.98 1.18 22.23
N ASN A 126 -12.72 0.78 22.43
CA ASN A 126 -11.66 1.63 22.99
C ASN A 126 -11.04 2.63 21.99
N LEU A 127 -11.41 2.59 20.71
CA LEU A 127 -10.93 3.57 19.74
C LEU A 127 -11.59 4.93 19.96
N GLU A 128 -10.80 5.97 19.87
CA GLU A 128 -11.22 7.35 19.70
C GLU A 128 -10.82 7.82 18.32
N LEU A 129 -11.77 8.19 17.48
CA LEU A 129 -11.53 8.49 16.07
C LEU A 129 -12.34 9.73 15.64
N LYS A 130 -11.71 10.52 14.77
CA LYS A 130 -12.35 11.63 14.08
C LYS A 130 -11.84 11.63 12.62
N PHE A 131 -12.74 11.42 11.67
CA PHE A 131 -12.36 11.33 10.26
C PHE A 131 -13.46 11.83 9.34
N PRO A 132 -13.10 12.39 8.17
CA PRO A 132 -14.06 12.81 7.15
C PRO A 132 -14.55 11.61 6.32
N VAL A 133 -15.83 11.65 5.92
CA VAL A 133 -16.40 10.75 4.91
C VAL A 133 -17.02 11.60 3.81
N GLN A 134 -16.70 11.30 2.57
CA GLN A 134 -17.20 12.05 1.42
C GLN A 134 -18.42 11.35 0.80
N TRP A 135 -19.43 12.17 0.45
CA TRP A 135 -20.61 11.74 -0.29
C TRP A 135 -21.08 12.88 -1.21
N ASN A 136 -21.18 12.63 -2.51
CA ASN A 136 -21.62 13.61 -3.54
C ASN A 136 -20.93 14.98 -3.43
N GLY A 137 -19.62 15.00 -3.18
CA GLY A 137 -18.84 16.24 -3.03
C GLY A 137 -18.99 16.92 -1.66
N LEU A 138 -19.82 16.39 -0.77
CA LEU A 138 -19.96 16.85 0.61
C LEU A 138 -19.08 16.04 1.53
N THR A 139 -18.52 16.69 2.58
CA THR A 139 -17.67 16.06 3.58
C THR A 139 -18.38 15.99 4.92
N PHE A 140 -18.78 14.81 5.32
CA PHE A 140 -19.38 14.54 6.64
C PHE A 140 -18.25 14.21 7.64
N LEU A 141 -18.40 14.70 8.87
CA LEU A 141 -17.46 14.41 9.93
C LEU A 141 -17.99 13.29 10.81
N VAL A 142 -17.25 12.20 10.90
CA VAL A 142 -17.54 11.07 11.78
C VAL A 142 -16.67 11.15 13.01
N GLN A 143 -17.28 11.06 14.19
CA GLN A 143 -16.63 11.06 15.49
C GLN A 143 -17.02 9.82 16.28
N LYS A 144 -16.05 9.11 16.81
CA LYS A 144 -16.23 7.97 17.71
C LYS A 144 -15.52 8.24 19.03
N GLU A 145 -16.26 8.17 20.12
CA GLU A 145 -15.74 8.34 21.46
C GLU A 145 -15.19 7.02 22.02
N LYS A 146 -14.19 7.11 22.87
CA LYS A 146 -13.64 5.97 23.59
C LYS A 146 -14.70 5.38 24.54
N GLY A 147 -14.73 4.06 24.63
CA GLY A 147 -15.66 3.30 25.49
C GLY A 147 -17.05 3.11 24.93
N LYS A 148 -17.40 3.70 23.77
CA LYS A 148 -18.72 3.56 23.15
C LYS A 148 -18.66 2.76 21.87
N LEU A 149 -19.71 2.00 21.55
CA LEU A 149 -19.94 1.37 20.24
C LEU A 149 -20.96 2.19 19.43
N SER A 150 -20.78 3.51 19.45
CA SER A 150 -21.59 4.45 18.66
C SER A 150 -20.69 5.47 17.96
N VAL A 151 -21.22 6.06 16.90
CA VAL A 151 -20.54 7.11 16.14
C VAL A 151 -21.48 8.30 15.98
N ARG A 152 -20.95 9.51 16.08
CA ARG A 152 -21.65 10.75 15.75
C ARG A 152 -21.23 11.15 14.33
N ILE A 153 -22.22 11.46 13.49
CA ILE A 153 -22.05 11.91 12.12
C ILE A 153 -22.61 13.32 12.05
N SER A 154 -21.78 14.28 11.61
CA SER A 154 -22.16 15.68 11.46
C SER A 154 -22.06 16.10 9.99
N LYS A 155 -23.05 16.86 9.52
CA LYS A 155 -23.05 17.42 8.16
C LYS A 155 -22.13 18.67 8.08
N PRO A 156 -21.65 19.04 6.90
CA PRO A 156 -20.98 20.31 6.70
C PRO A 156 -21.93 21.51 6.87
N GLU A 157 -21.40 22.65 7.30
CA GLU A 157 -22.16 23.89 7.47
C GLU A 157 -22.79 24.34 6.15
N GLY A 158 -24.01 24.90 6.21
CA GLY A 158 -24.71 25.51 5.05
C GLY A 158 -25.39 24.50 4.11
N VAL A 159 -25.40 23.21 4.40
CA VAL A 159 -26.09 22.20 3.59
C VAL A 159 -27.54 22.07 4.06
N SER A 160 -28.50 22.52 3.21
CA SER A 160 -29.92 22.24 3.38
C SER A 160 -30.31 20.90 2.77
N VAL A 161 -31.43 20.36 3.21
CA VAL A 161 -31.96 19.02 2.87
C VAL A 161 -31.76 18.63 1.41
N ILE A 162 -31.07 17.50 1.19
CA ILE A 162 -31.00 16.84 -0.11
C ILE A 162 -32.09 15.75 -0.11
N SER A 163 -33.07 15.86 -1.01
CA SER A 163 -34.21 14.97 -1.12
C SER A 163 -33.91 13.62 -1.79
N GLU A 164 -32.66 13.24 -1.94
CA GLU A 164 -32.28 12.05 -2.71
C GLU A 164 -31.90 10.87 -1.81
N ASP A 165 -32.27 9.70 -2.26
CA ASP A 165 -32.06 8.32 -1.81
C ASP A 165 -31.35 8.15 -0.45
N SER A 166 -32.10 8.34 0.64
CA SER A 166 -31.60 8.26 2.02
C SER A 166 -30.98 6.90 2.36
N TYR A 167 -31.36 5.85 1.63
CA TYR A 167 -30.82 4.51 1.81
C TYR A 167 -29.39 4.40 1.26
N PHE A 168 -29.16 4.87 0.02
CA PHE A 168 -27.82 4.82 -0.59
C PHE A 168 -26.81 5.69 0.17
N PHE A 169 -27.22 6.89 0.61
CA PHE A 169 -26.44 7.74 1.50
C PHE A 169 -26.06 6.98 2.78
N SER A 170 -27.04 6.45 3.50
CA SER A 170 -26.84 5.74 4.76
C SER A 170 -25.92 4.54 4.59
N TRP A 171 -26.12 3.78 3.52
CA TRP A 171 -25.30 2.62 3.17
C TRP A 171 -23.84 3.01 2.90
N GLN A 172 -23.59 4.06 2.12
CA GLN A 172 -22.24 4.49 1.78
C GLN A 172 -21.47 5.03 3.01
N ILE A 173 -22.14 5.85 3.82
CA ILE A 173 -21.53 6.38 5.06
C ILE A 173 -21.21 5.24 6.03
N MET A 174 -22.14 4.31 6.27
CA MET A 174 -21.91 3.19 7.18
C MET A 174 -20.81 2.24 6.66
N THR A 175 -20.76 1.98 5.35
CA THR A 175 -19.69 1.20 4.74
C THR A 175 -18.32 1.86 5.00
N SER A 176 -18.22 3.17 4.81
CA SER A 176 -16.97 3.92 5.08
C SER A 176 -16.58 3.87 6.57
N ILE A 177 -17.55 3.91 7.47
CA ILE A 177 -17.31 3.78 8.91
C ILE A 177 -16.79 2.37 9.24
N TYR A 178 -17.42 1.31 8.72
CA TYR A 178 -16.97 -0.06 8.94
C TYR A 178 -15.57 -0.29 8.34
N GLU A 179 -15.30 0.25 7.15
CA GLU A 179 -13.96 0.22 6.55
C GLU A 179 -12.91 0.81 7.49
N MET A 180 -13.15 2.01 8.01
CA MET A 180 -12.22 2.67 8.91
C MET A 180 -11.99 1.86 10.20
N LEU A 181 -13.04 1.30 10.78
CA LEU A 181 -12.94 0.53 12.03
C LEU A 181 -12.23 -0.81 11.84
N VAL A 182 -12.51 -1.52 10.74
CA VAL A 182 -11.89 -2.82 10.43
C VAL A 182 -10.45 -2.67 9.99
N ASN A 183 -10.15 -1.64 9.20
CA ASN A 183 -8.81 -1.40 8.67
C ASN A 183 -7.87 -0.68 9.66
N TYR A 184 -8.39 -0.16 10.78
CA TYR A 184 -7.57 0.58 11.76
C TYR A 184 -6.27 -0.18 12.12
N PRO A 185 -5.08 0.49 12.08
CA PRO A 185 -4.86 1.94 12.10
C PRO A 185 -4.80 2.63 10.73
N PHE A 186 -5.08 1.95 9.64
CA PHE A 186 -4.91 2.48 8.29
C PHE A 186 -6.14 3.27 7.82
N SER A 187 -5.91 4.43 7.20
CA SER A 187 -6.96 5.22 6.54
C SER A 187 -7.35 4.61 5.21
N LYS A 188 -6.36 4.36 4.35
CA LYS A 188 -6.47 3.64 3.08
C LYS A 188 -5.14 2.98 2.74
N SER A 189 -5.10 2.20 1.67
CA SER A 189 -3.86 1.62 1.16
C SER A 189 -3.58 2.06 -0.27
N CYS A 190 -2.30 2.25 -0.58
CA CYS A 190 -1.77 2.46 -1.91
C CYS A 190 -0.62 1.48 -2.15
N ILE A 191 -0.51 0.95 -3.37
CA ILE A 191 0.55 0.01 -3.73
C ILE A 191 1.34 0.52 -4.93
N PHE A 192 2.66 0.38 -4.85
CA PHE A 192 3.61 0.65 -5.92
C PHE A 192 4.32 -0.65 -6.28
N PRO A 193 3.81 -1.40 -7.29
CA PRO A 193 4.40 -2.66 -7.71
C PRO A 193 5.74 -2.44 -8.41
N VAL A 194 6.47 -3.52 -8.68
CA VAL A 194 7.75 -3.47 -9.41
C VAL A 194 7.60 -2.80 -10.78
N GLU A 195 6.47 -3.01 -11.46
CA GLU A 195 6.15 -2.45 -12.77
C GLU A 195 5.88 -0.94 -12.78
N ARG A 196 5.90 -0.25 -11.62
CA ARG A 196 5.62 1.20 -11.49
C ARG A 196 6.46 2.08 -12.41
N ASN A 197 7.68 1.65 -12.76
CA ASN A 197 8.57 2.38 -13.66
C ASN A 197 8.06 2.47 -15.10
N SER A 198 7.17 1.57 -15.51
CA SER A 198 6.63 1.47 -16.86
C SER A 198 5.22 2.06 -17.00
N ILE A 199 4.52 2.25 -15.88
CA ILE A 199 3.10 2.63 -15.88
C ILE A 199 2.89 3.97 -16.62
N TYR A 200 3.63 5.01 -16.28
CA TYR A 200 3.49 6.31 -16.94
C TYR A 200 4.04 6.34 -18.38
N THR A 201 4.89 5.38 -18.73
CA THR A 201 5.40 5.26 -20.10
C THR A 201 4.36 4.65 -21.03
N PHE A 202 3.60 3.67 -20.56
CA PHE A 202 2.70 2.86 -21.42
C PHE A 202 1.22 3.06 -21.13
N ASN A 203 0.84 3.99 -20.23
CA ASN A 203 -0.55 4.18 -19.83
C ASN A 203 -1.47 4.52 -21.00
N LYS A 204 -1.00 5.28 -22.00
CA LYS A 204 -1.80 5.67 -23.16
C LYS A 204 -2.13 4.47 -24.04
N GLU A 205 -1.14 3.66 -24.42
CA GLU A 205 -1.33 2.46 -25.23
C GLU A 205 -2.27 1.47 -24.55
N LEU A 206 -2.08 1.28 -23.25
CA LEU A 206 -2.94 0.40 -22.44
C LEU A 206 -4.37 0.96 -22.30
N SER A 207 -4.52 2.28 -22.29
CA SER A 207 -5.83 2.97 -22.22
C SER A 207 -6.57 2.90 -23.55
N ILE A 208 -5.89 3.00 -24.70
CA ILE A 208 -6.48 2.84 -26.01
C ILE A 208 -7.09 1.44 -26.14
N GLN A 209 -6.34 0.41 -25.80
CA GLN A 209 -6.84 -0.98 -25.81
C GLN A 209 -8.08 -1.17 -24.90
N ARG A 210 -8.10 -0.51 -23.74
CA ARG A 210 -9.26 -0.54 -22.84
C ARG A 210 -10.48 0.18 -23.43
N ASN A 211 -10.29 1.33 -24.07
CA ASN A 211 -11.36 2.09 -24.71
C ASN A 211 -11.94 1.33 -25.89
N GLU A 212 -11.11 0.71 -26.73
CA GLU A 212 -11.55 -0.19 -27.80
C GLU A 212 -12.40 -1.34 -27.26
N LEU A 213 -12.00 -1.94 -26.12
CA LEU A 213 -12.79 -2.97 -25.45
C LEU A 213 -14.14 -2.44 -24.95
N ILE A 214 -14.18 -1.24 -24.39
CA ILE A 214 -15.42 -0.59 -23.92
C ILE A 214 -16.33 -0.27 -25.09
N GLU A 215 -15.80 0.25 -26.19
CA GLU A 215 -16.56 0.50 -27.42
C GLU A 215 -17.12 -0.80 -28.03
N GLN A 216 -16.30 -1.87 -28.05
CA GLN A 216 -16.77 -3.20 -28.43
C GLN A 216 -17.86 -3.71 -27.51
N MET A 217 -17.75 -3.53 -26.19
CA MET A 217 -18.79 -3.89 -25.23
C MET A 217 -20.08 -3.09 -25.43
N GLN A 218 -20.00 -1.79 -25.73
CA GLN A 218 -21.16 -0.94 -26.02
C GLN A 218 -21.84 -1.36 -27.33
N ALA A 219 -21.07 -1.57 -28.39
CA ALA A 219 -21.59 -2.10 -29.67
C ALA A 219 -22.25 -3.48 -29.53
N LEU A 220 -21.76 -4.31 -28.60
CA LEU A 220 -22.32 -5.60 -28.26
C LEU A 220 -23.68 -5.47 -27.52
N LYS A 221 -23.80 -4.48 -26.63
CA LYS A 221 -25.03 -4.21 -25.88
C LYS A 221 -26.18 -3.75 -26.78
N ASP A 222 -25.85 -3.01 -27.84
CA ASP A 222 -26.84 -2.54 -28.83
C ASP A 222 -27.30 -3.65 -29.78
N ASN A 223 -26.50 -4.69 -29.97
CA ASN A 223 -26.82 -5.85 -30.81
C ASN A 223 -27.38 -7.01 -29.97
N LYS A 224 -28.68 -7.14 -29.89
CA LYS A 224 -29.45 -8.16 -29.11
C LYS A 224 -29.16 -9.65 -29.42
N ARG A 225 -28.10 -9.98 -30.18
CA ARG A 225 -27.79 -11.36 -30.68
C ARG A 225 -26.45 -11.92 -30.17
N ILE A 226 -25.84 -11.37 -29.13
CA ILE A 226 -24.51 -11.83 -28.73
C ILE A 226 -24.61 -12.68 -27.48
N GLY A 227 -24.08 -13.91 -27.58
CA GLY A 227 -24.09 -14.87 -26.48
C GLY A 227 -23.18 -14.45 -25.32
N PHE A 228 -23.51 -14.93 -24.14
CA PHE A 228 -22.76 -14.74 -22.87
C PHE A 228 -21.25 -15.00 -23.03
N ASP A 229 -20.84 -15.95 -23.84
CA ASP A 229 -19.41 -16.29 -24.11
C ASP A 229 -18.57 -15.14 -24.65
N SER A 230 -19.19 -14.21 -25.41
CA SER A 230 -18.45 -13.06 -25.96
C SER A 230 -18.22 -11.98 -24.92
N VAL A 231 -19.18 -11.79 -24.01
CA VAL A 231 -19.07 -10.87 -22.88
C VAL A 231 -18.04 -11.40 -21.86
N ASP A 232 -18.07 -12.69 -21.57
CA ASP A 232 -17.08 -13.33 -20.66
C ASP A 232 -15.65 -13.26 -21.20
N ARG A 233 -15.45 -13.43 -22.52
CA ARG A 233 -14.11 -13.24 -23.13
C ARG A 233 -13.61 -11.80 -23.05
N LEU A 234 -14.49 -10.81 -23.15
CA LEU A 234 -14.14 -9.40 -23.02
C LEU A 234 -13.87 -9.02 -21.57
N LEU A 235 -14.66 -9.53 -20.63
CA LEU A 235 -14.42 -9.38 -19.21
C LEU A 235 -13.11 -10.04 -18.78
N GLY A 236 -12.81 -11.26 -19.26
CA GLY A 236 -11.54 -11.94 -19.04
C GLY A 236 -10.32 -11.17 -19.57
N ARG A 237 -10.46 -10.40 -20.65
CA ARG A 237 -9.40 -9.49 -21.13
C ARG A 237 -9.21 -8.28 -20.22
N SER A 238 -10.26 -7.80 -19.57
CA SER A 238 -10.18 -6.64 -18.66
C SER A 238 -9.46 -6.96 -17.35
N THR A 239 -9.39 -8.24 -16.94
CA THR A 239 -8.72 -8.70 -15.72
C THR A 239 -7.30 -9.23 -15.95
N ARG A 240 -6.72 -8.99 -17.13
CA ARG A 240 -5.39 -9.52 -17.55
C ARG A 240 -4.23 -9.10 -16.66
N TYR A 241 -4.34 -7.97 -15.98
CA TYR A 241 -3.30 -7.45 -15.10
C TYR A 241 -3.68 -7.60 -13.62
N PRO A 242 -2.71 -7.86 -12.73
CA PRO A 242 -2.93 -7.83 -11.28
C PRO A 242 -3.62 -6.55 -10.81
N LEU A 243 -4.40 -6.66 -9.74
CA LEU A 243 -5.13 -5.53 -9.15
C LEU A 243 -4.23 -4.32 -8.87
N ALA A 244 -3.03 -4.55 -8.35
CA ALA A 244 -2.05 -3.50 -8.06
C ALA A 244 -1.69 -2.68 -9.31
N ILE A 245 -1.43 -3.35 -10.44
CA ILE A 245 -1.10 -2.68 -11.71
C ILE A 245 -2.32 -1.93 -12.25
N ARG A 246 -3.50 -2.53 -12.21
CA ARG A 246 -4.75 -1.89 -12.70
C ARG A 246 -5.08 -0.62 -11.93
N ASP A 247 -4.88 -0.62 -10.62
CA ASP A 247 -5.13 0.56 -9.79
C ASP A 247 -4.11 1.66 -10.08
N CYS A 248 -2.83 1.32 -10.25
CA CYS A 248 -1.83 2.28 -10.68
C CYS A 248 -2.14 2.88 -12.08
N LEU A 249 -2.59 2.05 -13.03
CA LEU A 249 -3.04 2.51 -14.35
C LEU A 249 -4.29 3.41 -14.24
N SER A 250 -5.22 3.10 -13.34
CA SER A 250 -6.39 3.93 -13.10
C SER A 250 -6.00 5.33 -12.62
N VAL A 251 -5.04 5.42 -11.68
CA VAL A 251 -4.50 6.70 -11.23
C VAL A 251 -3.78 7.42 -12.37
N ALA A 252 -2.97 6.71 -13.17
CA ALA A 252 -2.23 7.28 -14.29
C ALA A 252 -3.16 7.86 -15.38
N ASN A 253 -4.37 7.33 -15.52
CA ASN A 253 -5.36 7.82 -16.48
C ASN A 253 -6.13 9.05 -15.98
N ASP A 254 -6.13 9.34 -14.68
CA ASP A 254 -6.92 10.43 -14.09
C ASP A 254 -6.06 11.52 -13.43
N LEU A 255 -4.80 11.63 -13.83
CA LEU A 255 -3.82 12.56 -13.24
C LEU A 255 -4.30 14.02 -13.28
N ASN A 256 -5.05 14.41 -14.33
CA ASN A 256 -5.56 15.77 -14.49
C ASN A 256 -6.57 16.17 -13.40
N ASN A 257 -7.34 15.22 -12.90
CA ASN A 257 -8.27 15.47 -11.80
C ASN A 257 -7.53 15.44 -10.46
N TYR A 258 -6.65 14.47 -10.25
CA TYR A 258 -5.90 14.36 -9.01
C TYR A 258 -4.92 15.49 -8.77
N LYS A 259 -4.26 16.06 -9.81
CA LYS A 259 -3.32 17.19 -9.66
C LYS A 259 -3.94 18.46 -9.11
N LYS A 260 -5.29 18.58 -9.12
CA LYS A 260 -6.01 19.69 -8.51
C LYS A 260 -6.03 19.64 -6.99
N GLN A 261 -5.81 18.45 -6.42
CA GLN A 261 -5.76 18.22 -4.98
C GLN A 261 -4.36 18.51 -4.46
N LYS A 262 -4.27 18.94 -3.19
CA LYS A 262 -3.00 19.10 -2.49
C LYS A 262 -3.00 18.18 -1.27
N SER A 263 -1.99 17.33 -1.18
CA SER A 263 -1.76 16.51 -0.02
C SER A 263 -1.00 17.28 1.07
N GLU A 264 -1.23 16.92 2.32
CA GLU A 264 -0.44 17.39 3.47
C GLU A 264 1.04 16.90 3.40
N TYR A 265 1.32 15.89 2.57
CA TYR A 265 2.65 15.31 2.36
C TYR A 265 3.41 15.87 1.16
N MET A 266 2.97 17.00 0.60
CA MET A 266 3.62 17.63 -0.55
C MET A 266 5.10 17.95 -0.29
N SER A 267 5.47 18.30 0.95
CA SER A 267 6.85 18.58 1.35
C SER A 267 7.78 17.37 1.13
N PHE A 268 7.30 16.13 1.37
CA PHE A 268 8.09 14.92 1.12
C PHE A 268 8.29 14.67 -0.38
N ALA A 269 7.30 14.97 -1.20
CA ALA A 269 7.47 14.92 -2.64
C ALA A 269 8.55 15.93 -3.10
N GLU A 270 8.59 17.12 -2.54
CA GLU A 270 9.62 18.11 -2.81
C GLU A 270 11.01 17.68 -2.35
N ILE A 271 11.11 16.94 -1.23
CA ILE A 271 12.35 16.33 -0.76
C ILE A 271 12.84 15.27 -1.77
N LEU A 272 11.96 14.37 -2.24
CA LEU A 272 12.27 13.39 -3.28
C LEU A 272 12.78 14.08 -4.55
N GLU A 273 12.07 15.10 -5.02
CA GLU A 273 12.42 15.86 -6.23
C GLU A 273 13.78 16.56 -6.10
N ARG A 274 14.05 17.14 -4.94
CA ARG A 274 15.28 17.88 -4.70
C ARG A 274 16.49 17.00 -4.46
N LYS A 275 16.34 15.96 -3.59
CA LYS A 275 17.44 15.13 -3.14
C LYS A 275 17.75 13.96 -4.08
N LEU A 276 16.72 13.37 -4.70
CA LEU A 276 16.88 12.15 -5.51
C LEU A 276 16.72 12.39 -7.01
N LEU A 277 15.71 13.19 -7.43
CA LEU A 277 15.42 13.32 -8.86
C LEU A 277 16.23 14.46 -9.52
N GLY A 278 16.66 15.46 -8.78
CA GLY A 278 17.33 16.64 -9.33
C GLY A 278 16.41 17.53 -10.21
N GLY A 279 15.10 17.40 -10.08
CA GLY A 279 14.09 18.11 -10.84
C GLY A 279 12.68 17.83 -10.34
N LYS A 280 11.65 18.31 -11.03
CA LYS A 280 10.25 18.19 -10.62
C LYS A 280 9.45 17.27 -11.54
N ILE A 281 8.52 16.52 -10.96
CA ILE A 281 7.49 15.78 -11.70
C ILE A 281 6.30 16.72 -11.95
N SER A 282 5.91 16.84 -13.20
CA SER A 282 4.79 17.68 -13.66
C SER A 282 3.82 16.87 -14.49
N VAL A 283 2.56 17.28 -14.53
CA VAL A 283 1.53 16.69 -15.39
C VAL A 283 1.05 17.74 -16.37
N THR A 284 1.12 17.45 -17.66
CA THR A 284 0.69 18.33 -18.76
C THR A 284 -0.82 18.58 -18.74
N LYS A 285 -1.32 19.40 -19.65
CA LYS A 285 -2.76 19.59 -19.84
C LYS A 285 -3.42 18.33 -20.40
N GLU A 286 -2.68 17.58 -21.19
CA GLU A 286 -3.10 16.31 -21.83
C GLU A 286 -3.03 15.11 -20.88
N GLY A 287 -2.59 15.32 -19.61
CA GLY A 287 -2.50 14.26 -18.60
C GLY A 287 -1.22 13.42 -18.68
N GLU A 288 -0.20 13.88 -19.41
CA GLU A 288 1.08 13.19 -19.50
C GLU A 288 2.01 13.60 -18.37
N VAL A 289 2.83 12.65 -17.91
CA VAL A 289 3.87 12.94 -16.92
C VAL A 289 5.14 13.42 -17.62
N GLU A 290 5.64 14.55 -17.17
CA GLU A 290 6.91 15.15 -17.59
C GLU A 290 7.86 15.32 -16.43
N PHE A 291 9.13 15.19 -16.70
CA PHE A 291 10.21 15.58 -15.81
C PHE A 291 10.75 16.97 -16.17
N VAL A 292 10.81 17.85 -15.20
CA VAL A 292 11.33 19.20 -15.33
C VAL A 292 12.65 19.29 -14.55
N PRO A 293 13.82 19.08 -15.19
CA PRO A 293 15.11 19.15 -14.52
C PRO A 293 15.39 20.56 -14.00
N LYS A 294 16.28 20.69 -12.99
CA LYS A 294 16.70 22.01 -12.47
C LYS A 294 17.32 22.90 -13.56
N LYS A 295 18.03 22.28 -14.50
CA LYS A 295 18.60 22.93 -15.69
C LYS A 295 18.31 22.06 -16.90
N GLY A 296 17.92 22.70 -18.02
CA GLY A 296 17.61 22.01 -19.27
C GLY A 296 16.13 22.06 -19.66
N GLN A 297 15.78 21.26 -20.66
CA GLN A 297 14.43 21.22 -21.24
C GLN A 297 13.56 20.22 -20.47
N ARG A 298 12.24 20.42 -20.53
CA ARG A 298 11.27 19.45 -20.06
C ARG A 298 11.39 18.17 -20.87
N LEU A 299 11.35 17.04 -20.21
CA LEU A 299 11.47 15.73 -20.82
C LEU A 299 10.18 14.92 -20.57
N PRO A 300 9.58 14.34 -21.60
CA PRO A 300 8.58 13.30 -21.41
C PRO A 300 9.15 12.18 -20.52
N ILE A 301 8.29 11.55 -19.71
CA ILE A 301 8.73 10.56 -18.72
C ILE A 301 9.55 9.43 -19.34
N HIS A 302 9.20 8.98 -20.55
CA HIS A 302 9.89 7.87 -21.24
C HIS A 302 11.35 8.19 -21.63
N LEU A 303 11.70 9.48 -21.78
CA LEU A 303 13.07 9.95 -22.04
C LEU A 303 13.86 10.27 -20.75
N SER A 304 13.23 10.20 -19.58
CA SER A 304 13.85 10.52 -18.32
C SER A 304 14.69 9.34 -17.79
N ALA A 305 15.59 9.64 -16.84
CA ALA A 305 16.41 8.62 -16.16
C ALA A 305 15.52 7.57 -15.44
N SER A 306 16.06 6.38 -15.25
CA SER A 306 15.34 5.25 -14.63
C SER A 306 14.83 5.58 -13.22
N ILE A 307 15.61 6.27 -12.41
CA ILE A 307 15.23 6.72 -11.06
C ILE A 307 13.99 7.64 -11.11
N VAL A 308 13.91 8.53 -12.11
CA VAL A 308 12.76 9.43 -12.30
C VAL A 308 11.50 8.63 -12.59
N LYS A 309 11.59 7.63 -13.49
CA LYS A 309 10.47 6.73 -13.80
C LYS A 309 10.01 5.95 -12.58
N THR A 310 10.96 5.40 -11.81
CA THR A 310 10.68 4.57 -10.62
C THR A 310 10.00 5.36 -9.51
N LEU A 311 10.41 6.61 -9.25
CA LEU A 311 9.90 7.42 -8.14
C LEU A 311 8.78 8.39 -8.53
N SER A 312 8.46 8.53 -9.81
CA SER A 312 7.43 9.49 -10.29
C SER A 312 6.05 9.22 -9.72
N SER A 313 5.63 7.96 -9.63
CA SER A 313 4.32 7.58 -9.09
C SER A 313 4.22 7.85 -7.58
N LEU A 314 5.26 7.53 -6.80
CA LEU A 314 5.33 7.86 -5.38
C LEU A 314 5.35 9.38 -5.17
N THR A 315 6.14 10.11 -5.97
CA THR A 315 6.19 11.58 -5.91
C THR A 315 4.82 12.20 -6.19
N PHE A 316 4.12 11.71 -7.22
CA PHE A 316 2.76 12.18 -7.54
C PHE A 316 1.77 11.89 -6.41
N TYR A 317 1.81 10.68 -5.85
CA TYR A 317 0.97 10.28 -4.74
C TYR A 317 1.16 11.19 -3.52
N LEU A 318 2.40 11.44 -3.12
CA LEU A 318 2.73 12.33 -2.00
C LEU A 318 2.33 13.78 -2.26
N LYS A 319 2.33 14.25 -3.51
CA LYS A 319 1.88 15.61 -3.86
C LYS A 319 0.37 15.80 -3.73
N HIS A 320 -0.40 14.78 -4.10
CA HIS A 320 -1.80 14.98 -4.44
C HIS A 320 -2.78 14.07 -3.71
N LEU A 321 -2.36 12.88 -3.26
CA LEU A 321 -3.26 11.83 -2.82
C LEU A 321 -3.05 11.34 -1.39
N ALA A 322 -1.84 11.44 -0.86
CA ALA A 322 -1.49 10.91 0.45
C ALA A 322 -2.25 11.61 1.58
N VAL A 323 -2.74 10.83 2.53
CA VAL A 323 -3.46 11.29 3.72
C VAL A 323 -2.86 10.61 4.95
N ARG A 324 -2.94 11.27 6.10
CA ARG A 324 -2.45 10.72 7.37
C ARG A 324 -3.08 9.36 7.68
N GLY A 325 -2.24 8.39 8.06
CA GLY A 325 -2.67 7.02 8.34
C GLY A 325 -2.72 6.11 7.11
N ASP A 326 -2.39 6.60 5.90
CA ASP A 326 -2.31 5.73 4.73
C ASP A 326 -1.24 4.66 4.91
N LEU A 327 -1.50 3.46 4.39
CA LEU A 327 -0.51 2.41 4.21
C LEU A 327 0.03 2.46 2.78
N ILE A 328 1.31 2.81 2.65
CA ILE A 328 2.04 2.80 1.39
C ILE A 328 2.80 1.49 1.27
N ILE A 329 2.45 0.68 0.29
CA ILE A 329 3.10 -0.59 -0.01
C ILE A 329 4.01 -0.38 -1.22
N ILE A 330 5.32 -0.66 -1.08
CA ILE A 330 6.29 -0.50 -2.16
C ILE A 330 7.05 -1.80 -2.36
N ASP A 331 6.89 -2.39 -3.54
CA ASP A 331 7.61 -3.60 -3.92
C ASP A 331 8.95 -3.19 -4.55
N GLU A 332 10.05 -3.67 -4.00
CA GLU A 332 11.44 -3.36 -4.41
C GLU A 332 11.69 -1.85 -4.59
N PRO A 333 11.67 -1.05 -3.50
CA PRO A 333 11.91 0.38 -3.59
C PRO A 333 13.29 0.75 -4.15
N GLU A 334 14.28 -0.13 -3.99
CA GLU A 334 15.66 0.00 -4.48
C GLU A 334 15.81 -0.09 -5.99
N MET A 335 14.81 -0.60 -6.71
CA MET A 335 14.91 -0.85 -8.14
C MET A 335 15.34 0.40 -8.92
N ASN A 336 16.38 0.25 -9.76
CA ASN A 336 16.96 1.33 -10.57
C ASN A 336 17.56 2.51 -9.77
N LEU A 337 17.85 2.33 -8.48
CA LEU A 337 18.48 3.35 -7.66
C LEU A 337 19.95 3.00 -7.40
N HIS A 338 20.82 4.02 -7.52
CA HIS A 338 22.19 3.94 -7.03
C HIS A 338 22.20 3.76 -5.50
N PRO A 339 23.21 3.11 -4.89
CA PRO A 339 23.31 2.92 -3.44
C PRO A 339 23.04 4.17 -2.61
N ASP A 340 23.62 5.33 -2.97
CA ASP A 340 23.38 6.59 -2.27
C ASP A 340 21.90 7.00 -2.25
N ALA A 341 21.20 6.76 -3.37
CA ALA A 341 19.78 7.05 -3.50
C ALA A 341 18.93 6.08 -2.67
N GLN A 342 19.37 4.82 -2.49
CA GLN A 342 18.72 3.84 -1.64
C GLN A 342 18.80 4.23 -0.16
N VAL A 343 20.00 4.65 0.31
CA VAL A 343 20.21 5.19 1.66
C VAL A 343 19.32 6.41 1.90
N MET A 344 19.32 7.37 0.96
CA MET A 344 18.49 8.56 1.08
C MET A 344 16.99 8.23 1.09
N LEU A 345 16.55 7.26 0.29
CA LEU A 345 15.15 6.82 0.25
C LEU A 345 14.74 6.18 1.59
N ALA A 346 15.61 5.38 2.22
CA ALA A 346 15.35 4.82 3.55
C ALA A 346 15.14 5.92 4.60
N ARG A 347 15.96 6.98 4.58
CA ARG A 347 15.77 8.17 5.46
C ARG A 347 14.44 8.85 5.24
N ILE A 348 14.05 9.04 3.98
CA ILE A 348 12.74 9.63 3.63
C ILE A 348 11.60 8.73 4.14
N PHE A 349 11.74 7.40 4.10
CA PHE A 349 10.75 6.50 4.69
C PHE A 349 10.62 6.71 6.20
N GLY A 350 11.73 6.88 6.92
CA GLY A 350 11.71 7.22 8.34
C GLY A 350 10.95 8.51 8.62
N GLN A 351 11.26 9.57 7.86
CA GLN A 351 10.55 10.84 7.95
C GLN A 351 9.05 10.69 7.70
N MET A 352 8.64 9.95 6.65
CA MET A 352 7.23 9.70 6.34
C MET A 352 6.52 8.95 7.47
N VAL A 353 7.16 7.94 8.05
CA VAL A 353 6.66 7.15 9.18
C VAL A 353 6.45 8.04 10.41
N ASN A 354 7.43 8.88 10.77
CA ASN A 354 7.35 9.79 11.90
C ASN A 354 6.29 10.88 11.72
N ASN A 355 5.93 11.19 10.48
CA ASN A 355 4.87 12.13 10.15
C ASN A 355 3.48 11.46 9.95
N GLY A 356 3.35 10.18 10.32
CA GLY A 356 2.05 9.50 10.43
C GLY A 356 1.58 8.74 9.21
N LEU A 357 2.47 8.48 8.24
CA LEU A 357 2.24 7.47 7.20
C LEU A 357 2.66 6.09 7.72
N ASN A 358 2.06 5.05 7.18
CA ASN A 358 2.50 3.69 7.41
C ASN A 358 3.14 3.15 6.12
N ILE A 359 4.22 2.40 6.26
CA ILE A 359 4.98 1.92 5.11
C ILE A 359 5.19 0.41 5.22
N LEU A 360 4.94 -0.30 4.13
CA LEU A 360 5.33 -1.69 3.94
C LEU A 360 6.22 -1.77 2.70
N ILE A 361 7.45 -2.24 2.88
CA ILE A 361 8.37 -2.47 1.77
C ILE A 361 8.73 -3.95 1.66
N SER A 362 8.90 -4.44 0.43
CA SER A 362 9.64 -5.67 0.18
C SER A 362 11.00 -5.30 -0.40
N THR A 363 12.09 -5.74 0.18
CA THR A 363 13.43 -5.33 -0.23
C THR A 363 14.45 -6.46 -0.21
N HIS A 364 15.43 -6.36 -1.09
CA HIS A 364 16.65 -7.16 -1.13
C HIS A 364 17.91 -6.31 -0.87
N SER A 365 17.73 -5.00 -0.63
CA SER A 365 18.83 -4.04 -0.51
C SER A 365 19.48 -4.08 0.86
N ASP A 366 20.73 -4.43 0.91
CA ASP A 366 21.59 -4.28 2.08
C ASP A 366 21.71 -2.81 2.51
N TYR A 367 21.76 -1.89 1.57
CA TYR A 367 21.86 -0.44 1.85
C TYR A 367 20.62 0.09 2.58
N ILE A 368 19.42 -0.29 2.15
CA ILE A 368 18.18 0.09 2.83
C ILE A 368 18.16 -0.51 4.24
N ILE A 369 18.49 -1.80 4.38
CA ILE A 369 18.46 -2.49 5.67
C ILE A 369 19.44 -1.87 6.65
N ARG A 370 20.69 -1.63 6.24
CA ARG A 370 21.70 -1.00 7.08
C ARG A 370 21.31 0.41 7.51
N GLU A 371 20.74 1.18 6.59
CA GLU A 371 20.30 2.53 6.93
C GLU A 371 19.11 2.52 7.89
N LEU A 372 18.16 1.60 7.73
CA LEU A 372 17.08 1.42 8.71
C LEU A 372 17.65 1.04 10.09
N ASN A 373 18.67 0.17 10.15
CA ASN A 373 19.33 -0.20 11.40
C ASN A 373 20.03 1.00 12.05
N ASN A 374 20.74 1.84 11.25
CA ASN A 374 21.33 3.07 11.75
C ASN A 374 20.27 3.99 12.39
N MET A 375 19.14 4.18 11.72
CA MET A 375 18.05 5.02 12.21
C MET A 375 17.40 4.47 13.48
N ILE A 376 17.30 3.14 13.62
CA ILE A 376 16.81 2.47 14.85
C ILE A 376 17.82 2.62 15.98
N SER A 377 19.10 2.37 15.69
CA SER A 377 20.18 2.50 16.69
C SER A 377 20.26 3.93 17.24
N LEU A 378 20.15 4.94 16.37
CA LEU A 378 20.06 6.35 16.80
C LEU A 378 18.85 6.58 17.70
N GLY A 379 17.72 5.91 17.46
CA GLY A 379 16.52 5.96 18.28
C GLY A 379 16.72 5.46 19.72
N SER A 380 17.68 4.58 19.92
CA SER A 380 17.98 3.94 21.20
C SER A 380 19.03 4.73 22.03
N ILE A 381 19.72 5.71 21.41
CA ILE A 381 20.74 6.53 22.08
C ILE A 381 20.05 7.73 22.74
N SER A 382 20.27 7.91 24.06
CA SER A 382 19.65 9.00 24.83
C SER A 382 20.24 10.37 24.53
N ASP A 383 21.59 10.45 24.38
CA ASP A 383 22.30 11.68 24.03
C ASP A 383 22.91 11.52 22.62
N ARG A 384 22.08 11.76 21.62
CA ARG A 384 22.41 11.52 20.22
C ARG A 384 22.67 12.77 19.39
N GLN A 385 22.50 13.96 19.96
CA GLN A 385 22.45 15.20 19.18
C GLN A 385 23.77 15.49 18.45
N ASP A 386 24.90 15.31 19.14
CA ASP A 386 26.22 15.53 18.55
C ASP A 386 26.51 14.51 17.44
N LEU A 387 26.20 13.25 17.70
CA LEU A 387 26.37 12.17 16.72
C LEU A 387 25.47 12.37 15.47
N MET A 388 24.25 12.79 15.67
CA MET A 388 23.33 13.08 14.56
C MET A 388 23.84 14.25 13.70
N THR A 389 24.40 15.27 14.34
CA THR A 389 25.01 16.41 13.65
C THR A 389 26.24 15.98 12.84
N GLU A 390 27.12 15.20 13.43
CA GLU A 390 28.31 14.63 12.77
C GLU A 390 27.95 13.78 11.55
N LEU A 391 26.93 12.89 11.71
CA LEU A 391 26.52 11.95 10.68
C LEU A 391 25.44 12.50 9.72
N ASN A 392 25.02 13.76 9.88
CA ASN A 392 24.01 14.44 9.07
C ASN A 392 22.65 13.71 9.08
N TYR A 393 22.15 13.31 10.26
CA TYR A 393 20.78 12.86 10.48
C TYR A 393 19.93 13.99 11.05
N SER A 394 18.64 13.99 10.69
CA SER A 394 17.63 14.84 11.32
C SER A 394 16.76 14.03 12.30
N GLU A 395 16.16 14.69 13.28
CA GLU A 395 15.36 14.03 14.33
C GLU A 395 14.17 13.27 13.75
N ASP A 396 13.60 13.77 12.67
CA ASP A 396 12.48 13.13 11.97
C ASP A 396 12.88 11.89 11.14
N GLU A 397 14.18 11.60 10.98
CA GLU A 397 14.69 10.37 10.37
C GLU A 397 14.79 9.22 11.38
N VAL A 398 14.87 9.51 12.67
CA VAL A 398 15.11 8.51 13.73
C VAL A 398 13.89 7.60 13.91
N LEU A 399 14.13 6.29 13.98
CA LEU A 399 13.08 5.28 14.16
C LEU A 399 13.15 4.63 15.54
N SER A 400 11.97 4.32 16.11
CA SER A 400 11.88 3.46 17.28
C SER A 400 11.79 1.99 16.85
N ALA A 401 12.54 1.08 17.49
CA ALA A 401 12.40 -0.37 17.29
C ALA A 401 10.95 -0.84 17.49
N SER A 402 10.20 -0.18 18.36
CA SER A 402 8.79 -0.49 18.61
C SER A 402 7.87 -0.19 17.42
N ASP A 403 8.25 0.68 16.48
CA ASP A 403 7.48 1.06 15.30
C ASP A 403 7.79 0.20 14.08
N VAL A 404 8.79 -0.67 14.16
CA VAL A 404 9.27 -1.49 13.05
C VAL A 404 8.88 -2.96 13.25
N SER A 405 8.47 -3.62 12.18
CA SER A 405 8.31 -5.08 12.12
C SER A 405 9.01 -5.63 10.87
N VAL A 406 9.70 -6.74 11.04
CA VAL A 406 10.50 -7.34 9.97
C VAL A 406 10.10 -8.80 9.83
N TYR A 407 9.95 -9.25 8.59
CA TYR A 407 9.59 -10.61 8.24
C TYR A 407 10.55 -11.18 7.20
N LEU A 408 11.19 -12.29 7.54
CA LEU A 408 12.04 -13.05 6.63
C LEU A 408 11.23 -14.15 5.94
N PHE A 409 11.22 -14.12 4.63
CA PHE A 409 10.65 -15.17 3.77
C PHE A 409 11.70 -16.24 3.55
N LYS A 410 11.71 -17.27 4.41
CA LYS A 410 12.74 -18.30 4.45
C LYS A 410 12.25 -19.61 3.81
N PRO A 411 12.96 -20.16 2.79
CA PRO A 411 12.66 -21.50 2.30
C PRO A 411 12.82 -22.54 3.42
N LYS A 412 11.92 -23.51 3.51
CA LYS A 412 11.97 -24.56 4.55
C LYS A 412 13.25 -25.40 4.53
N ARG A 413 13.81 -25.62 3.33
CA ARG A 413 15.07 -26.32 3.07
C ARG A 413 15.74 -25.69 1.87
N ALA A 414 17.03 -25.84 1.71
CA ALA A 414 17.83 -25.21 0.64
C ALA A 414 17.25 -25.36 -0.78
N ASN A 415 16.52 -26.46 -1.08
CA ASN A 415 15.89 -26.68 -2.38
C ASN A 415 14.36 -26.75 -2.31
N SER A 416 13.73 -26.27 -1.23
CA SER A 416 12.28 -26.28 -1.07
C SER A 416 11.65 -25.08 -1.76
N LYS A 417 10.58 -25.31 -2.54
CA LYS A 417 9.73 -24.23 -3.03
C LYS A 417 8.83 -23.65 -1.94
N MET A 418 8.64 -24.38 -0.82
CA MET A 418 7.78 -23.94 0.29
C MET A 418 8.53 -22.97 1.20
N VAL A 419 7.88 -21.85 1.49
CA VAL A 419 8.42 -20.71 2.24
C VAL A 419 7.61 -20.55 3.52
N LYS A 420 8.29 -20.24 4.61
CA LYS A 420 7.69 -19.83 5.87
C LYS A 420 8.08 -18.38 6.15
N LEU A 421 7.14 -17.62 6.65
CA LEU A 421 7.43 -16.28 7.15
C LEU A 421 7.87 -16.37 8.60
N GLU A 422 9.06 -15.91 8.87
CA GLU A 422 9.62 -15.81 10.21
C GLU A 422 9.67 -14.34 10.62
N ARG A 423 9.12 -14.03 11.79
CA ARG A 423 9.26 -12.69 12.35
C ARG A 423 10.68 -12.52 12.86
N VAL A 424 11.37 -11.50 12.37
CA VAL A 424 12.70 -11.12 12.85
C VAL A 424 12.54 -10.17 14.04
N GLU A 425 13.28 -10.42 15.11
CA GLU A 425 13.31 -9.54 16.27
C GLU A 425 14.03 -8.24 15.91
N VAL A 426 13.39 -7.12 16.21
CA VAL A 426 13.99 -5.77 16.06
C VAL A 426 14.42 -5.32 17.44
N LYS A 427 15.73 -5.11 17.61
CA LYS A 427 16.38 -4.69 18.87
C LYS A 427 16.82 -3.22 18.78
N ASP A 428 17.42 -2.74 19.84
CA ASP A 428 17.96 -1.38 19.92
C ASP A 428 19.08 -1.09 18.92
N ASP A 429 19.78 -2.11 18.44
CA ASP A 429 20.80 -2.06 17.41
C ASP A 429 20.28 -2.43 16.00
N GLY A 430 18.97 -2.56 15.84
CA GLY A 430 18.31 -2.91 14.59
C GLY A 430 17.96 -4.39 14.49
N PHE A 431 18.07 -4.97 13.30
CA PHE A 431 17.76 -6.35 12.99
C PHE A 431 18.78 -6.95 12.02
N SER A 432 19.05 -8.25 12.16
CA SER A 432 19.98 -8.98 11.30
C SER A 432 19.21 -9.75 10.22
N MET A 433 19.80 -9.78 9.03
CA MET A 433 19.27 -10.51 7.87
C MET A 433 20.25 -11.62 7.47
N GLU A 434 20.12 -12.79 8.11
CA GLU A 434 21.00 -13.94 7.91
C GLU A 434 21.32 -14.21 6.42
N THR A 435 20.31 -14.15 5.55
CA THR A 435 20.47 -14.45 4.11
C THR A 435 21.33 -13.46 3.34
N ILE A 436 21.42 -12.21 3.79
CA ILE A 436 22.26 -11.16 3.19
C ILE A 436 23.63 -11.21 3.85
N ASP A 437 23.67 -11.31 5.18
CA ASP A 437 24.90 -11.33 5.97
C ASP A 437 25.81 -12.51 5.58
N GLU A 438 25.25 -13.71 5.36
CA GLU A 438 25.98 -14.89 4.90
C GLU A 438 26.67 -14.69 3.53
N VAL A 439 25.96 -14.03 2.59
CA VAL A 439 26.52 -13.75 1.25
C VAL A 439 27.67 -12.75 1.35
N ILE A 440 27.47 -11.67 2.12
CA ILE A 440 28.50 -10.65 2.34
C ILE A 440 29.74 -11.27 3.02
N TYR A 441 29.51 -12.06 4.07
CA TYR A 441 30.61 -12.77 4.75
C TYR A 441 31.39 -13.68 3.80
N THR A 442 30.69 -14.47 2.99
CA THR A 442 31.31 -15.38 2.01
C THR A 442 32.13 -14.60 0.98
N LEU A 443 31.62 -13.49 0.45
CA LEU A 443 32.32 -12.64 -0.49
C LEU A 443 33.60 -12.04 0.14
N ASN A 444 33.53 -11.56 1.37
CA ASN A 444 34.67 -11.01 2.09
C ASN A 444 35.75 -12.08 2.31
N VAL A 445 35.36 -13.26 2.82
CA VAL A 445 36.28 -14.39 3.02
C VAL A 445 36.95 -14.81 1.69
N ASN A 446 36.20 -14.86 0.60
CA ASN A 446 36.76 -15.20 -0.72
C ASN A 446 37.75 -14.12 -1.20
N SER A 447 37.38 -12.84 -1.06
CA SER A 447 38.28 -11.72 -1.41
C SER A 447 39.56 -11.74 -0.62
N ASP A 448 39.49 -12.00 0.69
CA ASP A 448 40.65 -12.09 1.56
C ASP A 448 41.61 -13.24 1.15
N ARG A 449 41.02 -14.42 0.85
CA ARG A 449 41.79 -15.58 0.38
C ARG A 449 42.46 -15.33 -0.97
N ILE A 450 41.77 -14.68 -1.91
CA ILE A 450 42.32 -14.32 -3.23
C ILE A 450 43.43 -13.30 -3.05
N ASN A 451 43.21 -12.25 -2.26
CA ASN A 451 44.23 -11.21 -2.00
C ASN A 451 45.43 -11.75 -1.27
N TYR A 452 45.27 -12.70 -0.34
CA TYR A 452 46.36 -13.38 0.32
C TYR A 452 47.26 -14.12 -0.69
N LYS A 453 46.64 -14.92 -1.58
CA LYS A 453 47.38 -15.63 -2.65
C LYS A 453 48.12 -14.67 -3.59
N LEU A 454 47.47 -13.60 -4.01
CA LEU A 454 48.08 -12.59 -4.87
C LEU A 454 49.31 -11.91 -4.25
N ARG A 455 49.40 -11.86 -2.92
CA ARG A 455 50.51 -11.17 -2.22
C ARG A 455 51.61 -12.10 -1.77
N TYR A 456 51.36 -13.38 -1.58
CA TYR A 456 52.27 -14.29 -0.91
C TYR A 456 52.54 -15.61 -1.66
N ASP A 457 51.92 -15.86 -2.82
CA ASP A 457 52.22 -17.00 -3.70
C ASP A 457 53.03 -16.54 -4.95
N GLU A 458 54.09 -15.75 -4.76
CA GLU A 458 55.18 -15.56 -5.73
C GLU A 458 56.25 -16.61 -5.56
#